data_e95b368b652c342560dd367b088c5136
#
_entry.id   e95b368b652c342560dd367b088c5136
#
_cell.length_a   1.000
_cell.length_b   1.000
_cell.length_c   1.000
_cell.angle_alpha   90.00
_cell.angle_beta   90.00
_cell.angle_gamma   90.00
#
_symmetry.space_group_name_H-M   'P 1'
#
loop_
_entity.id
_entity.type
_entity.pdbx_description
1 polymer ?
#
loop_
_entity_poly.entity_id
_entity_poly.type
_entity_poly.pdbx_seq_one_letter_code
_entity_poly.pdbx_strand_id
1 'polypeptide(L)'
;MPQCSESRRLSLAKSFFRFPAASALAAALVVTLGLLVEPPARGQDGEQDPLFRVEVDLVLLNVAITDRRGRYIEKLKPEDFRVYEDGILQKLATFAEGNEAPRQISAEGERAVAAIRTANPEPLVGRIEPVPRIPPSLGDESLVGANVFILFDTSNFMYRSFVYAEDAIADFIRGLDAADSVAVYGYSRNLTRHAPLTNNRWDAIKGLRLAVAGDETALYNSLLLTLRDAAQVPGRKVVIVFSNGPDSASAVAPDDVRALAEDEGIPIYVISTKEVNKDPISRNVFRRLTSSTGGRAFFARSWQKQAEAFTEIREELGSSYTLTYYPQPNPNRGWRSITVELAGDALDKYRIRTRAGYRPKL
;
A
#
# COMPACT_ATOMS: atom_id res chain seq x y z
N MET A 1 19.09 -49.63 -40.71
CA MET A 1 18.82 -51.08 -40.72
C MET A 1 18.96 -51.59 -39.30
N PRO A 2 18.16 -52.56 -38.82
CA PRO A 2 16.69 -52.78 -39.03
C PRO A 2 15.91 -52.55 -37.73
N GLN A 3 14.62 -52.23 -37.77
CA GLN A 3 13.40 -53.10 -37.67
C GLN A 3 13.34 -53.91 -36.35
N CYS A 4 12.28 -54.00 -35.61
CA CYS A 4 10.91 -54.46 -35.83
C CYS A 4 10.09 -54.15 -34.56
N SER A 5 8.90 -53.59 -34.65
CA SER A 5 7.55 -54.18 -34.61
C SER A 5 7.29 -55.04 -33.36
N GLU A 6 6.23 -54.79 -32.62
CA GLU A 6 4.98 -55.49 -32.79
C GLU A 6 3.88 -54.99 -31.83
N SER A 7 2.76 -54.86 -32.41
CA SER A 7 1.44 -54.63 -31.86
C SER A 7 0.90 -55.80 -31.02
N ARG A 8 0.09 -55.54 -29.99
CA ARG A 8 -1.03 -56.45 -29.64
C ARG A 8 -2.24 -55.66 -29.11
N ARG A 9 -3.29 -55.75 -29.89
CA ARG A 9 -4.68 -55.54 -29.48
C ARG A 9 -5.18 -56.81 -28.79
N LEU A 10 -6.15 -56.66 -27.88
CA LEU A 10 -7.27 -57.60 -27.56
C LEU A 10 -8.08 -56.88 -26.47
N SER A 11 -9.31 -56.57 -26.71
CA SER A 11 -10.56 -57.24 -26.95
C SER A 11 -11.47 -57.31 -25.71
N LEU A 12 -12.53 -56.55 -25.79
CA LEU A 12 -13.92 -56.74 -25.37
C LEU A 12 -14.24 -57.84 -24.33
N ALA A 13 -15.00 -57.45 -23.29
CA ALA A 13 -16.12 -58.28 -22.81
C ALA A 13 -17.23 -57.38 -22.21
N LYS A 14 -18.37 -57.40 -22.89
CA LYS A 14 -19.69 -56.99 -22.41
C LYS A 14 -20.21 -58.04 -21.46
N SER A 15 -20.80 -57.66 -20.34
CA SER A 15 -21.68 -58.54 -19.58
C SER A 15 -22.98 -57.84 -19.23
N PHE A 16 -24.03 -58.26 -19.88
CA PHE A 16 -25.45 -58.02 -19.58
C PHE A 16 -25.83 -58.82 -18.33
N PHE A 17 -26.57 -58.20 -17.39
CA PHE A 17 -27.48 -59.02 -16.57
C PHE A 17 -28.84 -58.34 -16.43
N ARG A 18 -29.83 -59.18 -16.59
CA ARG A 18 -31.28 -58.99 -16.77
C ARG A 18 -31.98 -58.81 -15.42
N PHE A 19 -33.10 -58.07 -15.47
CA PHE A 19 -34.16 -58.03 -14.46
C PHE A 19 -34.87 -59.41 -14.35
N PRO A 20 -35.60 -59.69 -13.25
CA PRO A 20 -37.03 -59.89 -13.41
C PRO A 20 -37.91 -59.08 -12.44
N ALA A 21 -39.12 -58.84 -12.95
CA ALA A 21 -40.29 -58.35 -12.27
C ALA A 21 -41.08 -59.44 -11.62
N ALA A 22 -41.75 -59.16 -10.50
CA ALA A 22 -43.03 -59.78 -10.08
C ALA A 22 -43.56 -58.92 -8.91
N SER A 23 -44.62 -58.15 -9.08
CA SER A 23 -46.06 -58.50 -8.91
C SER A 23 -46.54 -58.46 -7.46
N ALA A 24 -47.27 -57.35 -7.12
CA ALA A 24 -48.69 -57.28 -6.74
C ALA A 24 -49.10 -57.71 -5.32
N LEU A 25 -49.76 -56.90 -4.56
CA LEU A 25 -51.16 -56.86 -4.14
C LEU A 25 -51.39 -56.02 -2.91
N ALA A 26 -52.20 -55.05 -3.09
CA ALA A 26 -53.29 -54.43 -2.32
C ALA A 26 -53.46 -54.77 -0.83
N ALA A 27 -53.63 -53.75 -0.01
CA ALA A 27 -54.67 -53.64 1.02
C ALA A 27 -54.91 -52.17 1.41
N ALA A 28 -56.15 -51.74 1.16
CA ALA A 28 -56.69 -50.46 1.61
C ALA A 28 -56.94 -50.50 3.10
N LEU A 29 -56.51 -49.45 3.80
CA LEU A 29 -57.07 -49.14 5.12
C LEU A 29 -57.35 -47.64 5.19
N VAL A 30 -58.64 -47.33 5.10
CA VAL A 30 -59.19 -46.02 5.34
C VAL A 30 -59.26 -45.86 6.86
N VAL A 31 -58.51 -44.90 7.37
CA VAL A 31 -58.75 -44.32 8.72
C VAL A 31 -58.87 -42.82 8.54
N THR A 32 -60.11 -42.38 8.60
CA THR A 32 -60.51 -40.98 8.82
C THR A 32 -60.03 -40.49 10.17
N LEU A 33 -59.18 -39.48 10.18
CA LEU A 33 -59.03 -38.69 11.40
C LEU A 33 -58.68 -37.25 11.03
N GLY A 34 -59.61 -36.39 11.33
CA GLY A 34 -59.51 -35.01 11.79
C GLY A 34 -58.71 -34.00 10.97
N LEU A 35 -59.41 -33.17 10.25
CA LEU A 35 -58.94 -31.85 9.87
C LEU A 35 -58.44 -31.06 11.10
N LEU A 36 -57.17 -30.83 11.19
CA LEU A 36 -56.57 -29.68 11.81
C LEU A 36 -55.91 -28.88 10.73
N VAL A 37 -56.65 -27.98 10.13
CA VAL A 37 -56.09 -26.93 9.23
C VAL A 37 -55.36 -25.96 10.10
N GLU A 38 -54.05 -26.10 10.22
CA GLU A 38 -53.21 -24.97 10.69
C GLU A 38 -53.18 -23.90 9.59
N PRO A 39 -53.45 -22.64 9.92
CA PRO A 39 -53.33 -21.57 8.95
C PRO A 39 -51.82 -21.46 8.54
N PRO A 40 -51.54 -21.19 7.26
CA PRO A 40 -50.15 -21.01 6.85
C PRO A 40 -49.59 -19.85 7.65
N ALA A 41 -48.49 -20.12 8.37
CA ALA A 41 -47.67 -19.10 8.96
C ALA A 41 -47.32 -18.09 7.84
N ARG A 42 -47.91 -16.90 7.91
CA ARG A 42 -47.47 -15.76 7.14
C ARG A 42 -46.01 -15.55 7.49
N GLY A 43 -45.12 -16.01 6.62
CA GLY A 43 -43.74 -15.54 6.60
C GLY A 43 -43.78 -14.04 6.60
N GLN A 44 -43.31 -13.43 7.67
CA GLN A 44 -42.85 -12.06 7.59
C GLN A 44 -41.72 -12.10 6.57
N ASP A 45 -42.05 -11.75 5.32
CA ASP A 45 -41.06 -11.22 4.40
C ASP A 45 -40.52 -9.97 5.09
N GLY A 46 -39.49 -10.18 5.92
CA GLY A 46 -38.60 -9.10 6.31
C GLY A 46 -38.04 -8.57 5.01
N GLU A 47 -38.59 -7.48 4.60
CA GLU A 47 -38.06 -6.60 3.58
C GLU A 47 -36.62 -6.31 4.04
N GLN A 48 -35.67 -7.15 3.61
CA GLN A 48 -34.26 -6.86 3.73
C GLN A 48 -34.05 -5.70 2.78
N ASP A 49 -34.17 -4.50 3.33
CA ASP A 49 -33.60 -3.32 2.69
C ASP A 49 -32.23 -3.73 2.14
N PRO A 50 -32.01 -3.66 0.84
CA PRO A 50 -30.70 -3.91 0.30
C PRO A 50 -29.78 -2.89 0.95
N LEU A 51 -29.00 -3.33 1.94
CA LEU A 51 -27.91 -2.56 2.49
C LEU A 51 -26.94 -2.31 1.33
N PHE A 52 -27.20 -1.28 0.55
CA PHE A 52 -26.20 -0.70 -0.33
C PHE A 52 -25.05 -0.21 0.56
N ARG A 53 -24.09 -1.08 0.83
CA ARG A 53 -22.78 -0.64 1.31
C ARG A 53 -22.15 0.13 0.16
N VAL A 54 -22.37 1.42 0.14
CA VAL A 54 -21.51 2.30 -0.62
C VAL A 54 -20.18 2.32 0.14
N GLU A 55 -19.25 1.53 -0.31
CA GLU A 55 -17.87 1.56 0.17
C GLU A 55 -17.28 2.89 -0.31
N VAL A 56 -17.37 3.90 0.55
CA VAL A 56 -16.79 5.21 0.26
C VAL A 56 -15.34 5.15 0.71
N ASP A 57 -14.44 5.05 -0.26
CA ASP A 57 -12.99 5.01 0.00
C ASP A 57 -12.54 6.27 0.73
N LEU A 58 -11.95 6.08 1.91
CA LEU A 58 -11.33 7.16 2.67
C LEU A 58 -10.04 7.59 1.96
N VAL A 59 -9.95 8.86 1.60
CA VAL A 59 -8.75 9.46 1.01
C VAL A 59 -7.84 9.98 2.12
N LEU A 60 -6.61 9.47 2.18
CA LEU A 60 -5.56 9.92 3.09
C LEU A 60 -4.53 10.75 2.31
N LEU A 61 -4.21 11.94 2.82
CA LEU A 61 -3.21 12.84 2.27
C LEU A 61 -2.08 13.05 3.27
N ASN A 62 -0.86 12.87 2.80
CA ASN A 62 0.34 13.36 3.47
C ASN A 62 0.64 14.75 2.88
N VAL A 63 0.72 15.77 3.71
CA VAL A 63 0.89 17.17 3.30
C VAL A 63 2.11 17.76 4.00
N ALA A 64 3.14 18.05 3.23
CA ALA A 64 4.32 18.77 3.74
C ALA A 64 4.21 20.25 3.37
N ILE A 65 4.42 21.12 4.36
CA ILE A 65 4.35 22.58 4.19
C ILE A 65 5.68 23.17 4.57
N THR A 66 6.26 23.97 3.68
CA THR A 66 7.57 24.57 3.89
C THR A 66 7.57 26.06 3.54
N ASP A 67 8.45 26.82 4.18
CA ASP A 67 8.74 28.18 3.77
C ASP A 67 9.64 28.20 2.51
N ARG A 68 9.97 29.40 2.02
CA ARG A 68 10.85 29.58 0.85
C ARG A 68 12.27 29.07 1.07
N ARG A 69 12.69 28.89 2.33
CA ARG A 69 14.01 28.35 2.72
C ARG A 69 14.00 26.85 2.92
N GLY A 70 12.83 26.20 2.77
CA GLY A 70 12.66 24.74 2.94
C GLY A 70 12.43 24.31 4.39
N ARG A 71 12.22 25.23 5.34
CA ARG A 71 11.90 24.87 6.74
C ARG A 71 10.44 24.49 6.84
N TYR A 72 10.13 23.42 7.54
CA TYR A 72 8.76 22.94 7.74
C TYR A 72 7.98 23.94 8.61
N ILE A 73 6.70 24.07 8.29
CA ILE A 73 5.75 24.92 9.02
C ILE A 73 4.88 24.00 9.85
N GLU A 74 4.99 24.15 11.14
CA GLU A 74 4.30 23.37 12.16
C GLU A 74 3.16 24.20 12.81
N LYS A 75 2.31 23.52 13.60
CA LYS A 75 1.24 24.12 14.41
C LYS A 75 0.14 24.80 13.60
N LEU A 76 -0.04 24.38 12.34
CA LEU A 76 -1.23 24.76 11.59
C LEU A 76 -2.45 23.97 12.12
N LYS A 77 -3.62 24.57 12.00
CA LYS A 77 -4.87 24.00 12.46
C LYS A 77 -5.68 23.42 11.29
N PRO A 78 -6.63 22.53 11.54
CA PRO A 78 -7.49 22.02 10.48
C PRO A 78 -8.18 23.11 9.65
N GLU A 79 -8.54 24.24 10.29
CA GLU A 79 -9.20 25.38 9.66
C GLU A 79 -8.31 26.13 8.67
N ASP A 80 -7.00 25.95 8.78
CA ASP A 80 -6.02 26.54 7.86
C ASP A 80 -5.96 25.80 6.52
N PHE A 81 -6.58 24.61 6.41
CA PHE A 81 -6.50 23.78 5.22
C PHE A 81 -7.79 23.77 4.42
N ARG A 82 -7.66 23.89 3.12
CA ARG A 82 -8.73 23.65 2.14
C ARG A 82 -8.26 22.60 1.15
N VAL A 83 -8.98 21.50 1.06
CA VAL A 83 -8.70 20.41 0.16
C VAL A 83 -9.75 20.40 -0.95
N TYR A 84 -9.29 20.33 -2.19
CA TYR A 84 -10.16 20.25 -3.35
C TYR A 84 -9.85 18.96 -4.13
N GLU A 85 -10.89 18.29 -4.59
CA GLU A 85 -10.84 17.18 -5.53
C GLU A 85 -11.57 17.56 -6.81
N ASP A 86 -10.88 17.64 -7.94
CA ASP A 86 -11.41 18.19 -9.20
C ASP A 86 -12.10 19.56 -9.03
N GLY A 87 -11.57 20.39 -8.15
CA GLY A 87 -12.15 21.70 -7.81
C GLY A 87 -13.32 21.66 -6.82
N ILE A 88 -13.77 20.49 -6.39
CA ILE A 88 -14.83 20.32 -5.39
C ILE A 88 -14.22 20.36 -3.99
N LEU A 89 -14.65 21.32 -3.15
CA LEU A 89 -14.18 21.45 -1.77
C LEU A 89 -14.56 20.22 -0.95
N GLN A 90 -13.59 19.63 -0.27
CA GLN A 90 -13.75 18.45 0.57
C GLN A 90 -13.86 18.81 2.04
N LYS A 91 -14.66 18.06 2.79
CA LYS A 91 -14.73 18.17 4.25
C LYS A 91 -13.71 17.24 4.88
N LEU A 92 -12.80 17.79 5.66
CA LEU A 92 -11.84 16.99 6.40
C LEU A 92 -12.54 16.14 7.46
N ALA A 93 -12.20 14.87 7.55
CA ALA A 93 -12.71 13.92 8.54
C ALA A 93 -11.76 13.83 9.74
N THR A 94 -10.44 13.68 9.48
CA THR A 94 -9.42 13.67 10.51
C THR A 94 -8.24 14.55 10.16
N PHE A 95 -7.47 14.90 11.19
CA PHE A 95 -6.27 15.72 11.11
C PHE A 95 -5.23 15.21 12.09
N ALA A 96 -3.98 15.14 11.66
CA ALA A 96 -2.83 14.88 12.52
C ALA A 96 -1.63 15.71 12.06
N GLU A 97 -0.76 16.07 12.99
CA GLU A 97 0.54 16.69 12.73
C GLU A 97 1.64 15.72 13.17
N GLY A 98 2.63 15.52 12.31
CA GLY A 98 3.76 14.63 12.59
C GLY A 98 3.31 13.23 12.94
N ASN A 99 3.75 12.75 14.08
CA ASN A 99 3.47 11.42 14.59
C ASN A 99 2.31 11.37 15.61
N GLU A 100 1.51 12.45 15.68
CA GLU A 100 0.33 12.45 16.55
C GLU A 100 -0.76 11.50 16.05
N ALA A 101 -1.60 11.02 16.98
CA ALA A 101 -2.79 10.27 16.61
C ALA A 101 -3.78 11.15 15.84
N PRO A 102 -4.42 10.64 14.78
CA PRO A 102 -5.43 11.39 14.03
C PRO A 102 -6.58 11.87 14.92
N ARG A 103 -6.79 13.18 14.99
CA ARG A 103 -7.91 13.81 15.69
C ARG A 103 -9.12 13.87 14.78
N GLN A 104 -10.28 13.50 15.27
CA GLN A 104 -11.56 13.68 14.58
C GLN A 104 -11.93 15.17 14.55
N ILE A 105 -12.31 15.66 13.38
CA ILE A 105 -12.70 17.07 13.19
C ILE A 105 -14.11 17.21 12.61
N SER A 106 -14.74 16.10 12.24
CA SER A 106 -16.13 16.06 11.76
C SER A 106 -16.85 14.83 12.30
N ALA A 107 -18.18 14.79 12.15
CA ALA A 107 -18.99 13.62 12.50
C ALA A 107 -18.61 12.36 11.70
N GLU A 108 -17.99 12.52 10.53
CA GLU A 108 -17.46 11.42 9.71
C GLU A 108 -16.10 10.90 10.23
N GLY A 109 -15.48 11.61 11.17
CA GLY A 109 -14.17 11.28 11.72
C GLY A 109 -14.14 9.92 12.44
N GLU A 110 -15.21 9.50 13.14
CA GLU A 110 -15.30 8.17 13.76
C GLU A 110 -15.20 7.05 12.72
N ARG A 111 -15.92 7.20 11.60
CA ARG A 111 -15.86 6.25 10.48
C ARG A 111 -14.48 6.23 9.84
N ALA A 112 -13.85 7.40 9.69
CA ALA A 112 -12.52 7.52 9.14
C ALA A 112 -11.48 6.80 10.00
N VAL A 113 -11.49 7.00 11.31
CA VAL A 113 -10.58 6.30 12.24
C VAL A 113 -10.83 4.80 12.21
N ALA A 114 -12.10 4.36 12.18
CA ALA A 114 -12.43 2.94 12.05
C ALA A 114 -11.95 2.36 10.71
N ALA A 115 -12.12 3.05 9.59
CA ALA A 115 -11.67 2.60 8.28
C ALA A 115 -10.15 2.46 8.19
N ILE A 116 -9.39 3.40 8.79
CA ILE A 116 -7.93 3.29 8.86
C ILE A 116 -7.51 2.05 9.67
N ARG A 117 -8.26 1.69 10.72
CA ARG A 117 -7.99 0.52 11.58
C ARG A 117 -8.33 -0.81 10.92
N THR A 118 -9.36 -0.85 10.05
CA THR A 118 -9.92 -2.09 9.49
C THR A 118 -9.44 -2.41 8.08
N ALA A 119 -8.45 -1.71 7.54
CA ALA A 119 -7.82 -2.09 6.29
C ALA A 119 -7.30 -3.54 6.40
N ASN A 120 -8.14 -4.49 5.97
CA ASN A 120 -7.88 -5.92 6.10
C ASN A 120 -7.41 -6.43 4.74
N PRO A 121 -6.21 -6.99 4.62
CA PRO A 121 -5.72 -7.51 3.36
C PRO A 121 -6.49 -8.78 2.96
N GLU A 122 -7.13 -8.78 1.81
CA GLU A 122 -7.45 -10.05 1.16
C GLU A 122 -6.14 -10.75 0.76
N PRO A 123 -6.01 -12.05 1.02
CA PRO A 123 -4.78 -12.77 0.69
C PRO A 123 -4.63 -12.86 -0.84
N LEU A 124 -3.63 -12.19 -1.38
CA LEU A 124 -3.20 -12.40 -2.77
C LEU A 124 -2.73 -13.85 -2.90
N VAL A 125 -3.51 -14.64 -3.65
CA VAL A 125 -3.18 -16.01 -4.01
C VAL A 125 -2.06 -16.00 -5.04
N GLY A 126 -0.85 -15.97 -4.58
CA GLY A 126 0.36 -16.21 -5.35
C GLY A 126 1.41 -16.67 -4.37
N ARG A 127 2.02 -17.83 -4.64
CA ARG A 127 2.96 -18.55 -3.79
C ARG A 127 4.16 -17.71 -3.39
N ILE A 128 3.94 -16.79 -2.45
CA ILE A 128 4.95 -16.17 -1.60
C ILE A 128 4.74 -16.84 -0.25
N GLU A 129 5.81 -17.27 0.40
CA GLU A 129 5.72 -17.84 1.75
C GLU A 129 4.83 -16.95 2.62
N PRO A 130 3.96 -17.55 3.46
CA PRO A 130 2.98 -16.77 4.21
C PRO A 130 3.72 -15.73 5.04
N VAL A 131 3.52 -14.47 4.68
CA VAL A 131 3.89 -13.33 5.53
C VAL A 131 3.29 -13.60 6.90
N PRO A 132 4.08 -13.59 8.00
CA PRO A 132 3.52 -13.66 9.32
C PRO A 132 2.43 -12.59 9.41
N ARG A 133 1.18 -13.00 9.64
CA ARG A 133 0.07 -12.08 9.85
C ARG A 133 0.48 -11.14 10.98
N ILE A 134 0.46 -9.85 10.74
CA ILE A 134 0.58 -8.86 11.82
C ILE A 134 -0.56 -9.21 12.79
N PRO A 135 -0.25 -9.51 14.07
CA PRO A 135 -1.29 -9.91 14.99
C PRO A 135 -2.33 -8.78 15.10
N PRO A 136 -3.64 -9.10 15.21
CA PRO A 136 -4.71 -8.11 15.32
C PRO A 136 -4.67 -7.27 16.59
N SER A 137 -3.61 -7.35 17.37
CA SER A 137 -3.40 -6.67 18.65
C SER A 137 -2.67 -5.33 18.56
N LEU A 138 -2.41 -4.80 17.36
CA LEU A 138 -1.99 -3.40 17.23
C LEU A 138 -3.22 -2.52 17.46
N GLY A 139 -3.39 -2.11 18.73
CA GLY A 139 -4.42 -1.17 19.17
C GLY A 139 -4.27 0.23 18.54
N ASP A 140 -4.76 1.25 19.22
CA ASP A 140 -4.68 2.67 18.79
C ASP A 140 -3.27 3.13 18.35
N GLU A 141 -2.23 2.45 18.81
CA GLU A 141 -0.83 2.68 18.44
C GLU A 141 -0.55 2.52 16.94
N SER A 142 -1.32 1.73 16.19
CA SER A 142 -1.12 1.52 14.75
C SER A 142 -1.43 2.74 13.87
N LEU A 143 -2.10 3.75 14.43
CA LEU A 143 -2.44 5.00 13.76
C LEU A 143 -1.45 6.13 14.08
N VAL A 144 -0.56 5.91 15.04
CA VAL A 144 0.44 6.87 15.49
C VAL A 144 1.74 6.60 14.74
N GLY A 145 2.41 7.65 14.29
CA GLY A 145 3.65 7.53 13.53
C GLY A 145 3.45 7.15 12.06
N ALA A 146 4.53 6.77 11.42
CA ALA A 146 4.59 6.37 10.03
C ALA A 146 5.07 4.93 9.87
N ASN A 147 4.50 4.23 8.91
CA ASN A 147 4.99 2.93 8.44
C ASN A 147 5.98 3.19 7.30
N VAL A 148 7.26 3.03 7.58
CA VAL A 148 8.37 3.32 6.67
C VAL A 148 8.84 2.05 5.99
N PHE A 149 8.76 2.01 4.66
CA PHE A 149 9.24 0.90 3.85
C PHE A 149 10.52 1.31 3.14
N ILE A 150 11.65 0.75 3.54
CA ILE A 150 12.96 1.03 2.95
C ILE A 150 13.23 -0.01 1.87
N LEU A 151 13.42 0.44 0.64
CA LEU A 151 13.82 -0.36 -0.51
C LEU A 151 15.27 -0.02 -0.89
N PHE A 152 16.18 -0.93 -0.61
CA PHE A 152 17.62 -0.74 -0.74
C PHE A 152 18.18 -1.51 -1.93
N ASP A 153 18.90 -0.83 -2.81
CA ASP A 153 19.58 -1.40 -3.97
C ASP A 153 20.80 -2.20 -3.52
N THR A 154 20.77 -3.50 -3.76
CA THR A 154 21.89 -4.44 -3.48
C THR A 154 22.58 -4.93 -4.74
N SER A 155 22.28 -4.33 -5.92
CA SER A 155 22.88 -4.74 -7.19
C SER A 155 24.38 -4.46 -7.26
N ASN A 156 25.04 -5.02 -8.26
CA ASN A 156 26.45 -4.81 -8.53
C ASN A 156 26.82 -3.34 -8.78
N PHE A 157 25.85 -2.51 -9.21
CA PHE A 157 26.03 -1.07 -9.38
C PHE A 157 26.23 -0.35 -8.04
N MET A 158 25.73 -0.91 -6.94
CA MET A 158 25.89 -0.36 -5.59
C MET A 158 27.13 -0.84 -4.85
N TYR A 159 27.88 -1.80 -5.37
CA TYR A 159 28.97 -2.50 -4.67
C TYR A 159 29.95 -1.55 -3.96
N ARG A 160 30.36 -0.47 -4.60
CA ARG A 160 31.32 0.49 -4.02
C ARG A 160 30.74 1.37 -2.90
N SER A 161 29.44 1.48 -2.83
CA SER A 161 28.72 2.35 -1.89
C SER A 161 27.93 1.56 -0.86
N PHE A 162 27.95 0.22 -0.95
CA PHE A 162 27.09 -0.68 -0.19
C PHE A 162 27.21 -0.45 1.33
N VAL A 163 28.41 -0.49 1.88
CA VAL A 163 28.64 -0.34 3.32
C VAL A 163 28.22 1.05 3.83
N TYR A 164 28.54 2.10 3.07
CA TYR A 164 28.14 3.46 3.43
C TYR A 164 26.61 3.64 3.37
N ALA A 165 25.96 2.98 2.43
CA ALA A 165 24.50 2.98 2.30
C ALA A 165 23.85 2.26 3.48
N GLU A 166 24.34 1.07 3.83
CA GLU A 166 23.87 0.34 5.02
C GLU A 166 24.03 1.16 6.30
N ASP A 167 25.16 1.84 6.50
CA ASP A 167 25.38 2.68 7.67
C ASP A 167 24.43 3.86 7.71
N ALA A 168 24.23 4.55 6.60
CA ALA A 168 23.29 5.66 6.51
C ALA A 168 21.84 5.23 6.76
N ILE A 169 21.42 4.08 6.23
CA ILE A 169 20.10 3.48 6.48
C ILE A 169 19.96 3.08 7.95
N ALA A 170 21.01 2.45 8.54
CA ALA A 170 20.99 2.07 9.94
C ALA A 170 20.87 3.28 10.87
N ASP A 171 21.57 4.39 10.57
CA ASP A 171 21.49 5.63 11.32
C ASP A 171 20.09 6.29 11.17
N PHE A 172 19.51 6.24 9.97
CA PHE A 172 18.15 6.68 9.76
C PHE A 172 17.16 5.87 10.61
N ILE A 173 17.25 4.52 10.59
CA ILE A 173 16.39 3.64 11.39
C ILE A 173 16.53 3.94 12.89
N ARG A 174 17.74 4.16 13.40
CA ARG A 174 17.97 4.51 14.83
C ARG A 174 17.32 5.81 15.21
N GLY A 175 17.28 6.77 14.28
CA GLY A 175 16.75 8.11 14.52
C GLY A 175 15.26 8.27 14.25
N LEU A 176 14.54 7.23 13.81
CA LEU A 176 13.09 7.26 13.66
C LEU A 176 12.42 7.44 15.02
N ASP A 177 11.27 8.13 15.05
CA ASP A 177 10.46 8.29 16.26
C ASP A 177 9.99 6.93 16.80
N ALA A 178 9.78 6.83 18.12
CA ALA A 178 9.35 5.58 18.75
C ALA A 178 8.01 5.05 18.19
N ALA A 179 7.16 5.97 17.73
CA ALA A 179 5.87 5.64 17.11
C ALA A 179 5.99 5.08 15.69
N ASP A 180 7.13 5.31 15.00
CA ASP A 180 7.30 4.81 13.64
C ASP A 180 7.59 3.31 13.62
N SER A 181 7.12 2.64 12.58
CA SER A 181 7.51 1.27 12.25
C SER A 181 8.31 1.25 10.96
N VAL A 182 9.22 0.27 10.80
CA VAL A 182 10.05 0.17 9.61
C VAL A 182 10.12 -1.25 9.09
N ALA A 183 10.02 -1.41 7.77
CA ALA A 183 10.31 -2.64 7.04
C ALA A 183 11.53 -2.41 6.15
N VAL A 184 12.37 -3.44 5.97
CA VAL A 184 13.58 -3.35 5.15
C VAL A 184 13.55 -4.38 4.05
N TYR A 185 13.66 -3.90 2.82
CA TYR A 185 13.74 -4.68 1.60
C TYR A 185 15.03 -4.40 0.87
N GLY A 186 15.71 -5.45 0.46
CA GLY A 186 16.84 -5.38 -0.47
C GLY A 186 16.41 -5.87 -1.84
N TYR A 187 16.94 -5.28 -2.90
CA TYR A 187 16.66 -5.74 -4.24
C TYR A 187 17.91 -5.74 -5.14
N SER A 188 17.96 -6.72 -5.99
CA SER A 188 18.79 -6.79 -7.17
C SER A 188 17.90 -7.22 -8.34
N ARG A 189 18.06 -8.39 -8.90
CA ARG A 189 17.09 -9.00 -9.83
C ARG A 189 15.80 -9.40 -9.13
N ASN A 190 15.90 -9.81 -7.86
CA ASN A 190 14.78 -10.23 -7.02
C ASN A 190 14.66 -9.33 -5.80
N LEU A 191 13.43 -9.21 -5.29
CA LEU A 191 13.13 -8.55 -4.02
C LEU A 191 13.31 -9.54 -2.87
N THR A 192 14.01 -9.10 -1.82
CA THR A 192 14.15 -9.84 -0.56
C THR A 192 13.71 -8.95 0.59
N ARG A 193 12.81 -9.44 1.43
CA ARG A 193 12.43 -8.75 2.67
C ARG A 193 13.38 -9.18 3.79
N HIS A 194 14.28 -8.28 4.20
CA HIS A 194 15.27 -8.51 5.24
C HIS A 194 14.71 -8.31 6.65
N ALA A 195 13.75 -7.37 6.80
CA ALA A 195 13.01 -7.19 8.04
C ALA A 195 11.53 -6.94 7.73
N PRO A 196 10.59 -7.65 8.35
CA PRO A 196 9.17 -7.31 8.30
C PRO A 196 8.94 -5.97 9.00
N LEU A 197 7.75 -5.39 8.81
CA LEU A 197 7.39 -4.15 9.48
C LEU A 197 7.46 -4.35 11.00
N THR A 198 8.28 -3.53 11.66
CA THR A 198 8.54 -3.62 13.11
C THR A 198 8.88 -2.25 13.69
N ASN A 199 8.49 -2.01 14.93
CA ASN A 199 8.96 -0.87 15.72
C ASN A 199 10.28 -1.17 16.45
N ASN A 200 10.74 -2.43 16.45
CA ASN A 200 12.03 -2.81 17.02
C ASN A 200 13.17 -2.45 16.06
N ARG A 201 13.87 -1.36 16.36
CA ARG A 201 15.00 -0.84 15.56
C ARG A 201 16.12 -1.84 15.40
N TRP A 202 16.35 -2.65 16.44
CA TRP A 202 17.42 -3.63 16.45
C TRP A 202 17.15 -4.75 15.44
N ASP A 203 15.92 -5.25 15.37
CA ASP A 203 15.54 -6.28 14.41
C ASP A 203 15.61 -5.77 12.97
N ALA A 204 15.18 -4.54 12.73
CA ALA A 204 15.27 -3.90 11.42
C ALA A 204 16.73 -3.73 10.97
N ILE A 205 17.62 -3.25 11.85
CA ILE A 205 19.04 -3.06 11.54
C ILE A 205 19.73 -4.42 11.37
N LYS A 206 19.41 -5.41 12.19
CA LYS A 206 19.91 -6.77 12.01
C LYS A 206 19.52 -7.34 10.65
N GLY A 207 18.27 -7.18 10.25
CA GLY A 207 17.80 -7.59 8.92
C GLY A 207 18.56 -6.87 7.81
N LEU A 208 18.74 -5.55 7.90
CA LEU A 208 19.51 -4.76 6.94
C LEU A 208 20.93 -5.32 6.74
N ARG A 209 21.61 -5.68 7.83
CA ARG A 209 23.00 -6.23 7.79
C ARG A 209 23.09 -7.64 7.20
N LEU A 210 21.97 -8.31 6.95
CA LEU A 210 21.91 -9.60 6.24
C LEU A 210 21.74 -9.42 4.73
N ALA A 211 21.68 -8.18 4.22
CA ALA A 211 21.59 -7.93 2.81
C ALA A 211 22.85 -8.43 2.07
N VAL A 212 22.62 -9.11 0.96
CA VAL A 212 23.70 -9.69 0.14
C VAL A 212 23.69 -9.00 -1.21
N ALA A 213 24.89 -8.67 -1.70
CA ALA A 213 25.06 -8.11 -3.03
C ALA A 213 24.58 -9.09 -4.11
N GLY A 214 23.84 -8.56 -5.09
CA GLY A 214 23.35 -9.27 -6.26
C GLY A 214 23.87 -8.66 -7.56
N ASP A 215 23.35 -9.12 -8.70
CA ASP A 215 23.88 -8.72 -10.00
C ASP A 215 23.10 -7.58 -10.64
N GLU A 216 21.95 -7.89 -11.26
CA GLU A 216 21.13 -6.96 -12.05
C GLU A 216 20.19 -6.12 -11.16
N THR A 217 19.68 -5.03 -11.72
CA THR A 217 18.70 -4.16 -11.03
C THR A 217 17.31 -4.33 -11.61
N ALA A 218 16.33 -4.76 -10.78
CA ALA A 218 14.92 -4.77 -11.10
C ALA A 218 14.16 -3.81 -10.16
N LEU A 219 14.50 -2.52 -10.22
CA LEU A 219 13.98 -1.48 -9.34
C LEU A 219 12.46 -1.36 -9.42
N TYR A 220 11.91 -1.25 -10.63
CA TYR A 220 10.47 -1.00 -10.77
C TYR A 220 9.63 -2.21 -10.39
N ASN A 221 10.08 -3.44 -10.69
CA ASN A 221 9.44 -4.65 -10.21
C ASN A 221 9.44 -4.68 -8.68
N SER A 222 10.58 -4.39 -8.07
CA SER A 222 10.76 -4.43 -6.61
C SER A 222 9.98 -3.32 -5.91
N LEU A 223 9.95 -2.12 -6.49
CA LEU A 223 9.17 -1.00 -5.96
C LEU A 223 7.67 -1.27 -6.06
N LEU A 224 7.19 -1.88 -7.16
CA LEU A 224 5.79 -2.28 -7.28
C LEU A 224 5.38 -3.28 -6.18
N LEU A 225 6.21 -4.30 -5.92
CA LEU A 225 5.94 -5.29 -4.88
C LEU A 225 5.99 -4.66 -3.47
N THR A 226 6.96 -3.78 -3.21
CA THR A 226 7.05 -3.06 -1.94
C THR A 226 5.83 -2.16 -1.71
N LEU A 227 5.34 -1.49 -2.75
CA LEU A 227 4.10 -0.69 -2.68
C LEU A 227 2.87 -1.55 -2.41
N ARG A 228 2.77 -2.74 -3.01
CA ARG A 228 1.70 -3.69 -2.71
C ARG A 228 1.72 -4.16 -1.26
N ASP A 229 2.89 -4.47 -0.72
CA ASP A 229 3.04 -4.81 0.70
C ASP A 229 2.65 -3.63 1.59
N ALA A 230 3.10 -2.43 1.26
CA ALA A 230 2.76 -1.21 1.99
C ALA A 230 1.26 -0.89 1.93
N ALA A 231 0.59 -1.12 0.80
CA ALA A 231 -0.85 -0.89 0.64
C ALA A 231 -1.70 -1.75 1.60
N GLN A 232 -1.19 -2.90 2.03
CA GLN A 232 -1.87 -3.78 2.99
C GLN A 232 -1.80 -3.29 4.43
N VAL A 233 -0.99 -2.28 4.73
CA VAL A 233 -0.79 -1.78 6.09
C VAL A 233 -1.70 -0.57 6.33
N PRO A 234 -2.45 -0.53 7.44
CA PRO A 234 -3.27 0.64 7.78
C PRO A 234 -2.41 1.85 8.16
N GLY A 235 -3.02 3.03 8.16
CA GLY A 235 -2.41 4.26 8.61
C GLY A 235 -1.47 4.92 7.58
N ARG A 236 -0.65 5.84 8.05
CA ARG A 236 0.30 6.60 7.26
C ARG A 236 1.45 5.73 6.78
N LYS A 237 1.75 5.76 5.50
CA LYS A 237 2.78 4.94 4.85
C LYS A 237 3.70 5.80 4.01
N VAL A 238 4.98 5.44 3.94
CA VAL A 238 5.95 6.04 3.03
C VAL A 238 6.91 4.98 2.51
N VAL A 239 7.37 5.11 1.27
CA VAL A 239 8.41 4.26 0.70
C VAL A 239 9.67 5.11 0.45
N ILE A 240 10.80 4.65 0.96
CA ILE A 240 12.11 5.29 0.77
C ILE A 240 12.96 4.35 -0.08
N VAL A 241 13.28 4.78 -1.29
CA VAL A 241 14.13 4.06 -2.23
C VAL A 241 15.55 4.60 -2.13
N PHE A 242 16.51 3.71 -1.87
CA PHE A 242 17.92 4.02 -1.99
C PHE A 242 18.49 3.30 -3.21
N SER A 243 18.84 4.06 -4.26
CA SER A 243 19.25 3.48 -5.56
C SER A 243 20.27 4.37 -6.28
N ASN A 244 21.08 3.76 -7.12
CA ASN A 244 22.00 4.48 -8.00
C ASN A 244 21.42 4.83 -9.38
N GLY A 245 20.20 4.41 -9.70
CA GLY A 245 19.43 4.89 -10.85
C GLY A 245 19.06 3.87 -11.90
N PRO A 246 20.01 3.22 -12.60
CA PRO A 246 19.66 2.37 -13.70
C PRO A 246 18.79 1.17 -13.30
N ASP A 247 17.84 0.83 -14.15
CA ASP A 247 17.07 -0.40 -14.10
C ASP A 247 17.37 -1.22 -15.36
N SER A 248 17.77 -2.46 -15.18
CA SER A 248 18.18 -3.33 -16.29
C SER A 248 17.33 -4.58 -16.45
N ALA A 249 16.49 -4.90 -15.46
CA ALA A 249 15.80 -6.20 -15.40
C ALA A 249 14.31 -6.11 -15.07
N SER A 250 13.74 -4.92 -14.90
CA SER A 250 12.30 -4.81 -14.67
C SER A 250 11.48 -5.04 -15.93
N ALA A 251 10.38 -5.79 -15.78
CA ALA A 251 9.33 -5.92 -16.79
C ALA A 251 8.22 -4.86 -16.61
N VAL A 252 8.12 -4.26 -15.42
CA VAL A 252 7.12 -3.25 -15.08
C VAL A 252 7.58 -1.87 -15.50
N ALA A 253 6.68 -1.08 -16.07
CA ALA A 253 6.98 0.31 -16.42
C ALA A 253 6.97 1.23 -15.18
N PRO A 254 7.81 2.29 -15.15
CA PRO A 254 7.80 3.26 -14.05
C PRO A 254 6.45 3.94 -13.85
N ASP A 255 5.66 4.10 -14.92
CA ASP A 255 4.34 4.71 -14.85
C ASP A 255 3.30 3.83 -14.14
N ASP A 256 3.42 2.50 -14.20
CA ASP A 256 2.56 1.57 -13.46
C ASP A 256 2.85 1.66 -11.96
N VAL A 257 4.13 1.76 -11.61
CA VAL A 257 4.59 1.97 -10.22
C VAL A 257 4.05 3.30 -9.67
N ARG A 258 4.16 4.35 -10.48
CA ARG A 258 3.65 5.68 -10.15
C ARG A 258 2.15 5.64 -9.91
N ALA A 259 1.39 5.04 -10.82
CA ALA A 259 -0.07 4.93 -10.72
C ALA A 259 -0.49 4.22 -9.43
N LEU A 260 0.13 3.08 -9.08
CA LEU A 260 -0.16 2.39 -7.83
C LEU A 260 0.12 3.26 -6.61
N ALA A 261 1.26 3.95 -6.57
CA ALA A 261 1.63 4.79 -5.43
C ALA A 261 0.68 5.99 -5.26
N GLU A 262 0.24 6.59 -6.39
CA GLU A 262 -0.75 7.66 -6.41
C GLU A 262 -2.10 7.16 -5.91
N ASP A 263 -2.58 6.02 -6.40
CA ASP A 263 -3.88 5.45 -6.04
C ASP A 263 -3.92 5.04 -4.56
N GLU A 264 -2.84 4.44 -4.04
CA GLU A 264 -2.74 4.04 -2.63
C GLU A 264 -2.31 5.17 -1.67
N GLY A 265 -2.01 6.36 -2.21
CA GLY A 265 -1.60 7.53 -1.41
C GLY A 265 -0.27 7.36 -0.68
N ILE A 266 0.66 6.62 -1.28
CA ILE A 266 1.96 6.30 -0.69
C ILE A 266 3.04 7.22 -1.28
N PRO A 267 3.56 8.20 -0.53
CA PRO A 267 4.68 9.03 -0.98
C PRO A 267 5.94 8.18 -1.21
N ILE A 268 6.60 8.43 -2.34
CA ILE A 268 7.88 7.80 -2.67
C ILE A 268 8.98 8.84 -2.48
N TYR A 269 9.96 8.51 -1.64
CA TYR A 269 11.21 9.24 -1.51
C TYR A 269 12.31 8.47 -2.21
N VAL A 270 13.18 9.16 -2.94
CA VAL A 270 14.35 8.54 -3.58
C VAL A 270 15.61 9.23 -3.12
N ILE A 271 16.53 8.48 -2.56
CA ILE A 271 17.90 8.93 -2.27
C ILE A 271 18.80 8.22 -3.27
N SER A 272 19.41 8.98 -4.16
CA SER A 272 20.28 8.42 -5.18
C SER A 272 21.74 8.76 -4.96
N THR A 273 22.62 7.94 -5.54
CA THR A 273 24.06 8.19 -5.53
C THR A 273 24.46 9.20 -6.62
N LYS A 274 25.74 9.56 -6.65
CA LYS A 274 26.27 10.49 -7.67
C LYS A 274 26.16 9.95 -9.09
N GLU A 275 26.10 8.64 -9.28
CA GLU A 275 26.05 7.96 -10.57
C GLU A 275 24.80 8.35 -11.35
N VAL A 276 23.64 8.52 -10.70
CA VAL A 276 22.38 8.95 -11.33
C VAL A 276 22.49 10.33 -12.01
N ASN A 277 23.45 11.15 -11.59
CA ASN A 277 23.65 12.45 -12.22
C ASN A 277 24.19 12.32 -13.67
N LYS A 278 24.71 11.14 -14.03
CA LYS A 278 25.17 10.80 -15.38
C LYS A 278 24.08 10.12 -16.23
N ASP A 279 22.94 9.77 -15.59
CA ASP A 279 21.80 9.17 -16.24
C ASP A 279 20.56 10.09 -16.18
N PRO A 280 20.35 10.94 -17.21
CA PRO A 280 19.20 11.84 -17.25
C PRO A 280 17.86 11.13 -17.28
N ILE A 281 17.79 9.89 -17.78
CA ILE A 281 16.55 9.10 -17.89
C ILE A 281 16.09 8.72 -16.50
N SER A 282 16.91 7.99 -15.75
CA SER A 282 16.60 7.61 -14.35
C SER A 282 16.31 8.83 -13.47
N ARG A 283 17.07 9.91 -13.66
CA ARG A 283 16.84 11.15 -12.92
C ARG A 283 15.46 11.76 -13.18
N ASN A 284 15.00 11.76 -14.43
CA ASN A 284 13.66 12.25 -14.79
C ASN A 284 12.57 11.34 -14.25
N VAL A 285 12.75 10.02 -14.32
CA VAL A 285 11.82 9.05 -13.75
C VAL A 285 11.69 9.27 -12.25
N PHE A 286 12.80 9.38 -11.51
CA PHE A 286 12.78 9.63 -10.08
C PHE A 286 12.07 10.93 -9.69
N ARG A 287 12.29 12.02 -10.45
CA ARG A 287 11.55 13.26 -10.22
C ARG A 287 10.05 13.09 -10.41
N ARG A 288 9.63 12.40 -11.50
CA ARG A 288 8.21 12.16 -11.77
C ARG A 288 7.57 11.29 -10.69
N LEU A 289 8.18 10.14 -10.34
CA LEU A 289 7.70 9.26 -9.29
C LEU A 289 7.50 10.00 -7.97
N THR A 290 8.48 10.79 -7.57
CA THR A 290 8.43 11.46 -6.27
C THR A 290 7.49 12.66 -6.26
N SER A 291 7.51 13.51 -7.30
CA SER A 291 6.69 14.72 -7.32
C SER A 291 5.20 14.43 -7.40
N SER A 292 4.79 13.40 -8.12
CA SER A 292 3.38 13.06 -8.28
C SER A 292 2.78 12.36 -7.05
N THR A 293 3.62 11.64 -6.29
CA THR A 293 3.21 10.93 -5.08
C THR A 293 3.31 11.77 -3.79
N GLY A 294 3.82 13.00 -3.89
CA GLY A 294 4.02 13.89 -2.73
C GLY A 294 5.34 13.68 -1.99
N GLY A 295 6.24 12.83 -2.50
CA GLY A 295 7.57 12.64 -1.94
C GLY A 295 8.63 13.54 -2.57
N ARG A 296 9.93 13.18 -2.39
CA ARG A 296 11.08 13.96 -2.89
C ARG A 296 12.19 13.06 -3.43
N ALA A 297 12.92 13.55 -4.46
CA ALA A 297 14.14 12.93 -4.97
C ALA A 297 15.37 13.74 -4.53
N PHE A 298 16.30 13.06 -3.88
CA PHE A 298 17.58 13.58 -3.41
C PHE A 298 18.70 13.01 -4.30
N PHE A 299 19.33 13.88 -5.09
CA PHE A 299 20.43 13.53 -5.97
C PHE A 299 21.76 13.80 -5.28
N ALA A 300 22.12 12.92 -4.36
CA ALA A 300 23.26 13.07 -3.49
C ALA A 300 24.58 12.86 -4.25
N ARG A 301 25.54 13.78 -4.09
CA ARG A 301 26.87 13.71 -4.73
C ARG A 301 27.93 13.09 -3.83
N SER A 302 27.63 12.87 -2.56
CA SER A 302 28.53 12.28 -1.58
C SER A 302 27.72 11.53 -0.52
N TRP A 303 28.38 10.68 0.27
CA TRP A 303 27.76 9.95 1.38
C TRP A 303 27.20 10.91 2.45
N GLN A 304 27.86 12.07 2.69
CA GLN A 304 27.34 13.10 3.62
C GLN A 304 25.98 13.62 3.14
N LYS A 305 25.85 13.89 1.83
CA LYS A 305 24.59 14.35 1.25
C LYS A 305 23.50 13.27 1.25
N GLN A 306 23.87 12.00 1.26
CA GLN A 306 22.92 10.90 1.47
C GLN A 306 22.42 10.89 2.92
N ALA A 307 23.31 11.03 3.89
CA ALA A 307 22.96 11.12 5.30
C ALA A 307 22.08 12.36 5.60
N GLU A 308 22.40 13.52 5.01
CA GLU A 308 21.55 14.72 5.08
C GLU A 308 20.16 14.44 4.51
N ALA A 309 20.04 13.75 3.36
CA ALA A 309 18.75 13.42 2.76
C ALA A 309 17.89 12.53 3.69
N PHE A 310 18.49 11.56 4.36
CA PHE A 310 17.79 10.76 5.37
C PHE A 310 17.31 11.62 6.55
N THR A 311 18.14 12.56 7.00
CA THR A 311 17.77 13.50 8.06
C THR A 311 16.58 14.39 7.64
N GLU A 312 16.62 14.93 6.42
CA GLU A 312 15.51 15.74 5.89
C GLU A 312 14.21 14.93 5.77
N ILE A 313 14.27 13.65 5.36
CA ILE A 313 13.09 12.77 5.30
C ILE A 313 12.54 12.56 6.72
N ARG A 314 13.39 12.31 7.71
CA ARG A 314 12.97 12.11 9.10
C ARG A 314 12.30 13.36 9.67
N GLU A 315 12.89 14.54 9.44
CA GLU A 315 12.30 15.83 9.82
C GLU A 315 10.92 16.02 9.17
N GLU A 316 10.78 15.65 7.88
CA GLU A 316 9.52 15.72 7.18
C GLU A 316 8.47 14.77 7.77
N LEU A 317 8.85 13.56 8.14
CA LEU A 317 7.95 12.61 8.79
C LEU A 317 7.41 13.18 10.12
N GLY A 318 8.26 13.87 10.89
CA GLY A 318 7.87 14.49 12.16
C GLY A 318 7.07 15.79 12.03
N SER A 319 7.11 16.48 10.88
CA SER A 319 6.55 17.83 10.72
C SER A 319 5.47 17.93 9.64
N SER A 320 5.11 16.83 8.96
CA SER A 320 4.07 16.86 7.94
C SER A 320 2.69 16.56 8.52
N TYR A 321 1.66 17.02 7.81
CA TYR A 321 0.28 16.82 8.20
C TYR A 321 -0.34 15.60 7.52
N THR A 322 -1.18 14.88 8.25
CA THR A 322 -2.01 13.81 7.70
C THR A 322 -3.47 14.25 7.74
N LEU A 323 -4.07 14.39 6.57
CA LEU A 323 -5.46 14.79 6.40
C LEU A 323 -6.23 13.62 5.83
N THR A 324 -7.47 13.41 6.29
CA THR A 324 -8.36 12.47 5.63
C THR A 324 -9.70 13.11 5.30
N TYR A 325 -10.33 12.64 4.23
CA TYR A 325 -11.68 13.02 3.85
C TYR A 325 -12.41 11.88 3.13
N TYR A 326 -13.74 11.90 3.18
CA TYR A 326 -14.57 11.10 2.30
C TYR A 326 -14.93 11.94 1.08
N PRO A 327 -14.64 11.46 -0.14
CA PRO A 327 -14.90 12.22 -1.36
C PRO A 327 -16.36 12.64 -1.47
N GLN A 328 -16.59 13.94 -1.74
CA GLN A 328 -17.91 14.42 -2.10
C GLN A 328 -18.34 13.83 -3.45
N PRO A 329 -19.65 13.75 -3.74
CA PRO A 329 -20.14 13.22 -5.00
C PRO A 329 -19.42 13.85 -6.19
N ASN A 330 -18.76 13.03 -6.99
CA ASN A 330 -18.01 13.44 -8.17
C ASN A 330 -18.30 12.46 -9.32
N PRO A 331 -18.80 12.93 -10.48
CA PRO A 331 -19.10 12.09 -11.61
C PRO A 331 -17.85 11.52 -12.30
N ASN A 332 -16.66 12.10 -12.05
CA ASN A 332 -15.41 11.65 -12.63
C ASN A 332 -15.01 10.27 -12.08
N ARG A 333 -15.02 9.26 -12.95
CA ARG A 333 -14.60 7.88 -12.66
C ARG A 333 -13.14 7.61 -13.02
N GLY A 334 -12.50 8.58 -13.66
CA GLY A 334 -11.09 8.49 -14.05
C GLY A 334 -10.15 9.07 -12.99
N TRP A 335 -9.12 9.74 -13.47
CA TRP A 335 -8.17 10.46 -12.62
C TRP A 335 -8.83 11.66 -11.96
N ARG A 336 -8.70 11.76 -10.64
CA ARG A 336 -9.17 12.90 -9.83
C ARG A 336 -7.98 13.68 -9.30
N SER A 337 -7.91 14.95 -9.66
CA SER A 337 -6.86 15.84 -9.20
C SER A 337 -7.09 16.28 -7.76
N ILE A 338 -6.01 16.40 -6.97
CA ILE A 338 -6.05 16.91 -5.61
C ILE A 338 -5.28 18.23 -5.55
N THR A 339 -5.91 19.25 -4.97
CA THR A 339 -5.27 20.52 -4.65
C THR A 339 -5.47 20.82 -3.18
N VAL A 340 -4.39 21.16 -2.49
CA VAL A 340 -4.43 21.62 -1.10
C VAL A 340 -4.01 23.09 -1.09
N GLU A 341 -4.81 23.91 -0.45
CA GLU A 341 -4.55 25.35 -0.25
C GLU A 341 -4.54 25.67 1.23
N LEU A 342 -3.84 26.71 1.61
CA LEU A 342 -3.89 27.27 2.96
C LEU A 342 -4.82 28.48 3.00
N ALA A 343 -5.70 28.52 4.00
CA ALA A 343 -6.64 29.60 4.19
C ALA A 343 -5.97 30.80 4.88
N GLY A 344 -5.96 31.94 4.21
CA GLY A 344 -5.48 33.22 4.74
C GLY A 344 -4.26 33.77 4.01
N ASP A 345 -4.29 35.05 3.68
CA ASP A 345 -3.28 35.75 2.87
C ASP A 345 -1.85 35.63 3.43
N ALA A 346 -1.72 35.50 4.75
CA ALA A 346 -0.43 35.34 5.41
C ALA A 346 0.24 33.99 5.14
N LEU A 347 -0.53 32.99 4.67
CA LEU A 347 -0.12 31.61 4.44
C LEU A 347 0.23 31.33 2.98
N ASP A 348 -0.14 32.17 2.03
CA ASP A 348 0.10 31.99 0.58
C ASP A 348 1.60 31.94 0.20
N LYS A 349 2.46 32.38 1.10
CA LYS A 349 3.92 32.36 0.89
C LYS A 349 4.54 30.96 1.05
N TYR A 350 3.82 30.00 1.62
CA TYR A 350 4.32 28.67 1.87
C TYR A 350 4.18 27.75 0.65
N ARG A 351 5.02 26.75 0.59
CA ARG A 351 4.99 25.71 -0.44
C ARG A 351 4.33 24.46 0.12
N ILE A 352 3.34 23.99 -0.59
CA ILE A 352 2.59 22.79 -0.22
C ILE A 352 3.02 21.65 -1.14
N ARG A 353 3.21 20.46 -0.56
CA ARG A 353 3.51 19.26 -1.30
C ARG A 353 2.66 18.12 -0.76
N THR A 354 1.95 17.48 -1.69
CA THR A 354 1.11 16.29 -1.48
C THR A 354 1.01 15.52 -2.79
N ARG A 355 0.33 14.38 -2.83
CA ARG A 355 0.09 13.68 -4.09
C ARG A 355 -0.78 14.51 -5.04
N ALA A 356 -0.54 14.35 -6.33
CA ALA A 356 -1.23 15.12 -7.36
C ALA A 356 -2.70 14.70 -7.58
N GLY A 357 -3.05 13.47 -7.22
CA GLY A 357 -4.38 12.90 -7.42
C GLY A 357 -4.39 11.39 -7.27
N TYR A 358 -5.48 10.74 -7.69
CA TYR A 358 -5.65 9.29 -7.65
C TYR A 358 -6.78 8.84 -8.60
N ARG A 359 -6.91 7.51 -8.83
CA ARG A 359 -8.08 6.91 -9.45
C ARG A 359 -8.92 6.25 -8.38
N PRO A 360 -10.24 6.57 -8.29
CA PRO A 360 -11.12 5.92 -7.33
C PRO A 360 -11.23 4.43 -7.65
N LYS A 361 -11.25 3.60 -6.62
CA LYS A 361 -11.58 2.17 -6.74
C LYS A 361 -13.06 2.06 -7.09
N LEU A 362 -13.39 1.34 -8.16
CA LEU A 362 -14.76 1.18 -8.67
C LEU A 362 -15.42 -0.05 -8.04
#